data_f84b1bfe0f8890822fec638c328b3048
#
_entry.id   f84b1bfe0f8890822fec638c328b3048
#
_cell.length_a   1.000
_cell.length_b   1.000
_cell.length_c   1.000
_cell.angle_alpha   90.00
_cell.angle_beta   90.00
_cell.angle_gamma   90.00
#
_symmetry.space_group_name_H-M   'P 1'
#
loop_
_entity.id
_entity.type
_entity.pdbx_description
1 polymer ?
#
loop_
_entity_poly.entity_id
_entity_poly.type
_entity_poly.pdbx_seq_one_letter_code
_entity_poly.pdbx_strand_id
1 'polypeptide(L)'
;MYPINICMKGCQAAIFGGGAVAFRKLGRLLEEQARVVLVAPELVPELQALVESLPEEKLVWHQMSHRDFDWEASSFRLVFAATDSREVNHEIGQLAHGYGALVNDITAPEECDFQVPARICRGKLELTASTGGASPAFARLLRQDLENRYHEGFGKFLDWLGEMRRELWCREPDTVKRQGLWRQAMTLEIFNYILDERLEQAKV
;
A
#
# COMPACT_ATOMS: atom_id res chain seq x y z
N MET A 1 14.61 9.50 0.65
CA MET A 1 13.93 8.25 0.18
C MET A 1 13.51 8.36 -1.26
N TYR A 2 13.60 7.26 -2.02
CA TYR A 2 13.15 7.18 -3.42
C TYR A 2 11.72 6.65 -3.47
N PRO A 3 10.73 7.39 -4.01
CA PRO A 3 9.36 6.95 -4.06
C PRO A 3 9.14 5.87 -5.13
N ILE A 4 8.59 4.75 -4.70
CA ILE A 4 8.23 3.61 -5.56
C ILE A 4 6.90 3.01 -5.11
N ASN A 5 6.18 2.38 -6.02
CA ASN A 5 5.04 1.52 -5.72
C ASN A 5 5.47 0.07 -5.84
N ILE A 6 5.30 -0.71 -4.77
CA ILE A 6 5.64 -2.13 -4.74
C ILE A 6 4.39 -2.96 -4.99
N CYS A 7 4.41 -3.80 -6.02
CA CYS A 7 3.34 -4.76 -6.24
C CYS A 7 3.44 -5.89 -5.22
N MET A 8 2.48 -5.97 -4.31
CA MET A 8 2.41 -6.99 -3.27
C MET A 8 1.53 -8.20 -3.62
N LYS A 9 0.83 -8.16 -4.74
CA LYS A 9 -0.05 -9.24 -5.17
C LYS A 9 0.68 -10.59 -5.21
N GLY A 10 0.23 -11.52 -4.36
CA GLY A 10 0.82 -12.86 -4.23
C GLY A 10 2.20 -12.91 -3.58
N CYS A 11 2.79 -11.76 -3.20
CA CYS A 11 4.03 -11.72 -2.44
C CYS A 11 3.77 -11.95 -0.96
N GLN A 12 4.78 -12.46 -0.26
CA GLN A 12 4.71 -12.64 1.18
C GLN A 12 5.18 -11.38 1.92
N ALA A 13 4.46 -11.04 2.99
CA ALA A 13 4.88 -10.06 3.98
C ALA A 13 4.74 -10.65 5.38
N ALA A 14 5.61 -10.25 6.31
CA ALA A 14 5.46 -10.61 7.71
C ALA A 14 5.17 -9.39 8.58
N ILE A 15 4.38 -9.61 9.62
CA ILE A 15 4.13 -8.64 10.69
C ILE A 15 4.46 -9.31 12.01
N PHE A 16 5.42 -8.77 12.73
CA PHE A 16 5.77 -9.20 14.08
C PHE A 16 5.15 -8.23 15.08
N GLY A 17 4.19 -8.73 15.87
CA GLY A 17 3.40 -7.97 16.83
C GLY A 17 1.90 -8.17 16.65
N GLY A 18 1.15 -8.13 17.76
CA GLY A 18 -0.29 -8.43 17.83
C GLY A 18 -1.18 -7.24 18.17
N GLY A 19 -0.65 -6.00 18.11
CA GLY A 19 -1.34 -4.78 18.56
C GLY A 19 -2.06 -4.02 17.45
N ALA A 20 -2.59 -2.84 17.78
CA ALA A 20 -3.35 -1.97 16.85
C ALA A 20 -2.52 -1.50 15.64
N VAL A 21 -1.20 -1.37 15.77
CA VAL A 21 -0.34 -1.03 14.64
C VAL A 21 -0.28 -2.17 13.64
N ALA A 22 -0.10 -3.40 14.12
CA ALA A 22 -0.10 -4.62 13.31
C ALA A 22 -1.45 -4.76 12.56
N PHE A 23 -2.57 -4.55 13.25
CA PHE A 23 -3.91 -4.58 12.63
C PHE A 23 -4.03 -3.62 11.44
N ARG A 24 -3.58 -2.38 11.61
CA ARG A 24 -3.62 -1.37 10.55
C ARG A 24 -2.72 -1.72 9.36
N LYS A 25 -1.53 -2.30 9.63
CA LYS A 25 -0.61 -2.74 8.57
C LYS A 25 -1.18 -3.93 7.80
N LEU A 26 -1.75 -4.89 8.53
CA LEU A 26 -2.38 -6.09 7.96
C LEU A 26 -3.49 -5.71 6.98
N GLY A 27 -4.44 -4.84 7.38
CA GLY A 27 -5.53 -4.42 6.50
C GLY A 27 -5.04 -3.92 5.14
N ARG A 28 -4.00 -3.08 5.14
CA ARG A 28 -3.42 -2.54 3.90
C ARG A 28 -2.73 -3.60 3.03
N LEU A 29 -2.02 -4.54 3.63
CA LEU A 29 -1.38 -5.62 2.89
C LEU A 29 -2.41 -6.55 2.23
N LEU A 30 -3.53 -6.80 2.92
CA LEU A 30 -4.63 -7.61 2.39
C LEU A 30 -5.36 -6.90 1.23
N GLU A 31 -5.55 -5.57 1.32
CA GLU A 31 -6.07 -4.76 0.20
C GLU A 31 -5.22 -4.94 -1.07
N GLU A 32 -3.90 -5.02 -0.91
CA GLU A 32 -2.93 -5.23 -2.00
C GLU A 32 -2.73 -6.71 -2.38
N GLN A 33 -3.59 -7.62 -1.87
CA GLN A 33 -3.56 -9.05 -2.16
C GLN A 33 -2.23 -9.74 -1.79
N ALA A 34 -1.54 -9.22 -0.77
CA ALA A 34 -0.39 -9.89 -0.18
C ALA A 34 -0.83 -11.15 0.59
N ARG A 35 0.08 -12.11 0.71
CA ARG A 35 -0.02 -13.19 1.69
C ARG A 35 0.69 -12.74 2.95
N VAL A 36 0.01 -12.76 4.07
CA VAL A 36 0.57 -12.21 5.31
C VAL A 36 0.81 -13.30 6.34
N VAL A 37 1.99 -13.30 6.90
CA VAL A 37 2.34 -14.07 8.09
C VAL A 37 2.35 -13.12 9.28
N LEU A 38 1.53 -13.42 10.28
CA LEU A 38 1.45 -12.68 11.53
C LEU A 38 2.13 -13.51 12.63
N VAL A 39 3.11 -12.93 13.30
CA VAL A 39 3.85 -13.60 14.39
C VAL A 39 3.68 -12.80 15.67
N ALA A 40 2.97 -13.36 16.65
CA ALA A 40 2.75 -12.73 17.94
C ALA A 40 2.26 -13.78 18.95
N PRO A 41 2.68 -13.69 20.24
CA PRO A 41 2.15 -14.55 21.29
C PRO A 41 0.65 -14.32 21.56
N GLU A 42 0.23 -13.07 21.46
CA GLU A 42 -1.14 -12.62 21.74
C GLU A 42 -1.60 -11.61 20.68
N LEU A 43 -2.90 -11.57 20.42
CA LEU A 43 -3.52 -10.64 19.48
C LEU A 43 -4.55 -9.77 20.20
N VAL A 44 -4.69 -8.52 19.75
CA VAL A 44 -5.86 -7.72 20.08
C VAL A 44 -7.13 -8.32 19.46
N PRO A 45 -8.33 -8.11 20.06
CA PRO A 45 -9.56 -8.76 19.61
C PRO A 45 -9.88 -8.55 18.11
N GLU A 46 -9.55 -7.38 17.59
CA GLU A 46 -9.78 -7.04 16.18
C GLU A 46 -8.91 -7.88 15.23
N LEU A 47 -7.66 -8.16 15.62
CA LEU A 47 -6.77 -9.03 14.85
C LEU A 47 -7.22 -10.48 14.93
N GLN A 48 -7.63 -10.94 16.12
CA GLN A 48 -8.11 -12.30 16.31
C GLN A 48 -9.34 -12.57 15.44
N ALA A 49 -10.33 -11.67 15.46
CA ALA A 49 -11.52 -11.79 14.60
C ALA A 49 -11.16 -11.84 13.10
N LEU A 50 -10.15 -11.06 12.69
CA LEU A 50 -9.70 -11.05 11.30
C LEU A 50 -9.00 -12.36 10.92
N VAL A 51 -8.15 -12.92 11.79
CA VAL A 51 -7.51 -14.23 11.60
C VAL A 51 -8.54 -15.34 11.44
N GLU A 52 -9.58 -15.34 12.29
CA GLU A 52 -10.66 -16.34 12.25
C GLU A 52 -11.55 -16.23 10.99
N SER A 53 -11.62 -15.04 10.37
CA SER A 53 -12.47 -14.76 9.21
C SER A 53 -11.81 -15.01 7.85
N LEU A 54 -10.49 -15.12 7.80
CA LEU A 54 -9.73 -15.22 6.56
C LEU A 54 -9.13 -16.62 6.34
N PRO A 55 -9.04 -17.08 5.09
CA PRO A 55 -8.40 -18.34 4.78
C PRO A 55 -6.86 -18.23 4.95
N GLU A 56 -6.23 -19.36 5.30
CA GLU A 56 -4.78 -19.46 5.53
C GLU A 56 -3.92 -19.05 4.32
N GLU A 57 -4.45 -19.16 3.11
CA GLU A 57 -3.75 -18.72 1.90
C GLU A 57 -3.54 -17.20 1.87
N LYS A 58 -4.32 -16.44 2.66
CA LYS A 58 -4.21 -14.96 2.78
C LYS A 58 -3.49 -14.53 4.04
N LEU A 59 -3.79 -15.20 5.17
CA LEU A 59 -3.27 -14.85 6.48
C LEU A 59 -3.03 -16.09 7.32
N VAL A 60 -1.78 -16.24 7.75
CA VAL A 60 -1.39 -17.27 8.73
C VAL A 60 -0.93 -16.58 10.00
N TRP A 61 -1.45 -17.01 11.14
CA TRP A 61 -0.98 -16.56 12.44
C TRP A 61 -0.18 -17.65 13.14
N HIS A 62 1.05 -17.31 13.48
CA HIS A 62 1.91 -18.11 14.35
C HIS A 62 1.87 -17.55 15.77
N GLN A 63 1.22 -18.26 16.67
CA GLN A 63 1.13 -17.90 18.09
C GLN A 63 2.44 -18.25 18.80
N MET A 64 3.46 -17.44 18.58
CA MET A 64 4.80 -17.64 19.11
C MET A 64 5.59 -16.35 19.22
N SER A 65 6.75 -16.42 19.90
CA SER A 65 7.75 -15.35 19.89
C SER A 65 8.49 -15.29 18.55
N HIS A 66 9.01 -14.10 18.19
CA HIS A 66 9.88 -13.93 17.00
C HIS A 66 11.12 -14.81 17.02
N ARG A 67 11.59 -15.22 18.21
CA ARG A 67 12.78 -16.09 18.39
C ARG A 67 12.50 -17.55 18.05
N ASP A 68 11.25 -17.97 18.18
CA ASP A 68 10.82 -19.34 17.89
C ASP A 68 10.36 -19.48 16.43
N PHE A 69 10.32 -18.37 15.68
CA PHE A 69 9.87 -18.35 14.30
C PHE A 69 10.95 -18.89 13.36
N ASP A 70 10.56 -19.79 12.46
CA ASP A 70 11.45 -20.36 11.44
C ASP A 70 11.58 -19.41 10.25
N TRP A 71 12.67 -18.69 10.19
CA TRP A 71 12.99 -17.76 9.12
C TRP A 71 13.46 -18.46 7.83
N GLU A 72 14.05 -19.66 7.93
CA GLU A 72 14.61 -20.38 6.78
C GLU A 72 13.53 -20.84 5.81
N ALA A 73 12.36 -21.19 6.34
CA ALA A 73 11.21 -21.62 5.54
C ALA A 73 10.46 -20.46 4.85
N SER A 74 10.94 -19.21 5.01
CA SER A 74 10.19 -18.01 4.65
C SER A 74 10.95 -17.13 3.64
N SER A 75 10.20 -16.49 2.73
CA SER A 75 10.75 -15.52 1.77
C SER A 75 9.85 -14.28 1.74
N PHE A 76 10.10 -13.36 2.67
CA PHE A 76 9.33 -12.13 2.80
C PHE A 76 9.91 -11.01 1.94
N ARG A 77 9.00 -10.29 1.23
CA ARG A 77 9.38 -9.04 0.57
C ARG A 77 9.43 -7.87 1.54
N LEU A 78 8.46 -7.81 2.43
CA LEU A 78 8.34 -6.78 3.47
C LEU A 78 8.19 -7.41 4.84
N VAL A 79 8.87 -6.86 5.82
CA VAL A 79 8.74 -7.22 7.24
C VAL A 79 8.40 -5.97 8.04
N PHE A 80 7.38 -6.06 8.86
CA PHE A 80 7.00 -5.02 9.82
C PHE A 80 7.33 -5.49 11.23
N ALA A 81 8.29 -4.85 11.87
CA ALA A 81 8.58 -5.01 13.28
C ALA A 81 7.67 -4.03 14.05
N ALA A 82 6.58 -4.57 14.63
CA ALA A 82 5.47 -3.80 15.18
C ALA A 82 5.12 -4.23 16.62
N THR A 83 6.14 -4.60 17.40
CA THR A 83 6.01 -4.86 18.83
C THR A 83 6.22 -3.58 19.64
N ASP A 84 5.95 -3.63 20.96
CA ASP A 84 6.15 -2.50 21.87
C ASP A 84 7.61 -2.34 22.33
N SER A 85 8.48 -3.32 22.05
CA SER A 85 9.89 -3.30 22.45
C SER A 85 10.79 -2.93 21.29
N ARG A 86 11.59 -1.87 21.46
CA ARG A 86 12.60 -1.43 20.48
C ARG A 86 13.67 -2.51 20.25
N GLU A 87 14.08 -3.18 21.33
CA GLU A 87 15.10 -4.24 21.26
C GLU A 87 14.60 -5.42 20.41
N VAL A 88 13.35 -5.85 20.65
CA VAL A 88 12.71 -6.93 19.89
C VAL A 88 12.55 -6.54 18.42
N ASN A 89 12.12 -5.31 18.15
CA ASN A 89 11.98 -4.83 16.78
C ASN A 89 13.31 -4.77 16.04
N HIS A 90 14.37 -4.34 16.73
CA HIS A 90 15.72 -4.33 16.18
C HIS A 90 16.23 -5.76 15.86
N GLU A 91 16.02 -6.74 16.79
CA GLU A 91 16.35 -8.16 16.53
C GLU A 91 15.62 -8.68 15.29
N ILE A 92 14.31 -8.39 15.17
CA ILE A 92 13.49 -8.77 14.00
C ILE A 92 14.06 -8.14 12.73
N GLY A 93 14.44 -6.86 12.77
CA GLY A 93 15.02 -6.17 11.64
C GLY A 93 16.33 -6.81 11.17
N GLN A 94 17.24 -7.15 12.08
CA GLN A 94 18.49 -7.82 11.78
C GLN A 94 18.26 -9.19 11.13
N LEU A 95 17.35 -9.99 11.68
CA LEU A 95 16.98 -11.29 11.11
C LEU A 95 16.40 -11.13 9.71
N ALA A 96 15.43 -10.23 9.53
CA ALA A 96 14.79 -9.98 8.24
C ALA A 96 15.78 -9.54 7.16
N HIS A 97 16.73 -8.66 7.48
CA HIS A 97 17.81 -8.27 6.57
C HIS A 97 18.69 -9.45 6.17
N GLY A 98 18.98 -10.37 7.09
CA GLY A 98 19.72 -11.60 6.80
C GLY A 98 19.07 -12.47 5.72
N TYR A 99 17.73 -12.39 5.60
CA TYR A 99 16.94 -13.09 4.57
C TYR A 99 16.53 -12.19 3.39
N GLY A 100 17.08 -10.97 3.29
CA GLY A 100 16.90 -10.08 2.15
C GLY A 100 15.55 -9.36 2.09
N ALA A 101 14.80 -9.32 3.18
CA ALA A 101 13.56 -8.58 3.28
C ALA A 101 13.80 -7.09 3.55
N LEU A 102 12.90 -6.24 3.05
CA LEU A 102 12.84 -4.82 3.45
C LEU A 102 12.10 -4.69 4.78
N VAL A 103 12.62 -3.86 5.69
CA VAL A 103 12.15 -3.72 7.06
C VAL A 103 11.52 -2.36 7.33
N ASN A 104 10.39 -2.38 8.04
CA ASN A 104 9.79 -1.20 8.65
C ASN A 104 9.66 -1.43 10.16
N ASP A 105 10.54 -0.82 10.94
CA ASP A 105 10.50 -0.79 12.39
C ASP A 105 9.66 0.41 12.86
N ILE A 106 8.61 0.17 13.65
CA ILE A 106 7.73 1.24 14.14
C ILE A 106 8.36 2.08 15.27
N THR A 107 9.42 1.58 15.88
CA THR A 107 10.10 2.23 17.01
C THR A 107 11.38 2.97 16.60
N ALA A 108 11.93 2.66 15.42
CA ALA A 108 13.15 3.23 14.87
C ALA A 108 12.95 3.68 13.40
N PRO A 109 12.24 4.78 13.14
CA PRO A 109 11.97 5.26 11.79
C PRO A 109 13.23 5.53 10.95
N GLU A 110 14.34 5.88 11.60
CA GLU A 110 15.64 6.13 11.00
C GLU A 110 16.32 4.86 10.48
N GLU A 111 15.99 3.70 11.03
CA GLU A 111 16.54 2.38 10.65
C GLU A 111 15.68 1.66 9.60
N CYS A 112 14.55 2.27 9.17
CA CYS A 112 13.65 1.66 8.20
C CYS A 112 14.18 1.72 6.77
N ASP A 113 14.10 0.61 6.02
CA ASP A 113 14.37 0.58 4.57
C ASP A 113 13.28 1.31 3.79
N PHE A 114 12.06 1.31 4.29
CA PHE A 114 10.92 1.97 3.66
C PHE A 114 9.98 2.61 4.68
N GLN A 115 9.23 3.60 4.22
CA GLN A 115 8.15 4.23 4.96
C GLN A 115 6.83 4.01 4.25
N VAL A 116 5.75 3.87 5.01
CA VAL A 116 4.39 3.81 4.47
C VAL A 116 3.78 5.20 4.55
N PRO A 117 3.65 5.93 3.43
CA PRO A 117 3.13 7.30 3.42
C PRO A 117 1.63 7.34 3.75
N ALA A 118 1.15 8.55 4.07
CA ALA A 118 -0.27 8.81 4.05
C ALA A 118 -0.79 8.63 2.62
N ARG A 119 -1.93 7.95 2.45
CA ARG A 119 -2.46 7.52 1.15
C ARG A 119 -3.96 7.77 1.07
N ILE A 120 -4.42 8.17 -0.11
CA ILE A 120 -5.80 8.05 -0.55
C ILE A 120 -5.88 7.17 -1.79
N CYS A 121 -6.98 6.46 -1.93
CA CYS A 121 -7.25 5.60 -3.06
C CYS A 121 -8.65 5.89 -3.61
N ARG A 122 -8.77 6.02 -4.94
CA ARG A 122 -10.02 6.16 -5.68
C ARG A 122 -9.96 5.26 -6.90
N GLY A 123 -10.33 3.99 -6.72
CA GLY A 123 -10.12 2.97 -7.73
C GLY A 123 -8.64 2.86 -8.10
N LYS A 124 -8.29 3.16 -9.36
CA LYS A 124 -6.89 3.13 -9.84
C LYS A 124 -6.08 4.38 -9.52
N LEU A 125 -6.72 5.46 -9.05
CA LEU A 125 -5.99 6.63 -8.59
C LEU A 125 -5.44 6.38 -7.20
N GLU A 126 -4.13 6.51 -7.06
CA GLU A 126 -3.46 6.49 -5.79
C GLU A 126 -2.65 7.78 -5.63
N LEU A 127 -2.89 8.49 -4.53
CA LEU A 127 -2.12 9.67 -4.16
C LEU A 127 -1.51 9.44 -2.79
N THR A 128 -0.23 9.74 -2.67
CA THR A 128 0.53 9.56 -1.43
C THR A 128 1.17 10.87 -1.00
N ALA A 129 1.21 11.09 0.32
CA ALA A 129 1.89 12.22 0.93
C ALA A 129 2.89 11.74 1.98
N SER A 130 4.16 12.09 1.79
CA SER A 130 5.23 11.82 2.74
C SER A 130 5.86 13.15 3.17
N THR A 131 6.19 13.25 4.46
CA THR A 131 6.92 14.39 5.04
C THR A 131 8.36 14.02 5.40
N GLY A 132 8.85 12.87 4.90
CA GLY A 132 10.18 12.38 5.25
C GLY A 132 10.35 12.07 6.75
N GLY A 133 9.24 11.79 7.45
CA GLY A 133 9.25 11.58 8.90
C GLY A 133 9.11 12.87 9.72
N ALA A 134 9.18 14.07 9.10
CA ALA A 134 9.18 15.34 9.84
C ALA A 134 7.88 15.62 10.59
N SER A 135 6.71 15.24 10.06
CA SER A 135 5.43 15.51 10.72
C SER A 135 4.31 14.54 10.30
N PRO A 136 4.05 13.49 11.08
CA PRO A 136 2.90 12.61 10.85
C PRO A 136 1.55 13.36 10.89
N ALA A 137 1.44 14.39 11.74
CA ALA A 137 0.24 15.23 11.82
C ALA A 137 -0.01 16.02 10.52
N PHE A 138 1.05 16.59 9.93
CA PHE A 138 0.95 17.30 8.66
C PHE A 138 0.64 16.34 7.50
N ALA A 139 1.24 15.15 7.46
CA ALA A 139 0.90 14.12 6.47
C ALA A 139 -0.59 13.73 6.56
N ARG A 140 -1.16 13.67 7.77
CA ARG A 140 -2.59 13.44 7.98
C ARG A 140 -3.46 14.58 7.44
N LEU A 141 -3.07 15.84 7.68
CA LEU A 141 -3.79 17.00 7.13
C LEU A 141 -3.78 17.00 5.60
N LEU A 142 -2.62 16.74 4.99
CA LEU A 142 -2.51 16.59 3.54
C LEU A 142 -3.41 15.47 3.01
N ARG A 143 -3.46 14.33 3.69
CA ARG A 143 -4.36 13.25 3.30
C ARG A 143 -5.82 13.69 3.33
N GLN A 144 -6.26 14.40 4.37
CA GLN A 144 -7.63 14.94 4.49
C GLN A 144 -7.95 15.94 3.37
N ASP A 145 -7.01 16.84 3.06
CA ASP A 145 -7.19 17.77 1.95
C ASP A 145 -7.33 17.05 0.61
N LEU A 146 -6.46 16.07 0.35
CA LEU A 146 -6.54 15.23 -0.84
C LEU A 146 -7.84 14.42 -0.92
N GLU A 147 -8.35 13.88 0.21
CA GLU A 147 -9.63 13.18 0.27
C GLU A 147 -10.81 14.07 -0.13
N ASN A 148 -10.80 15.32 0.29
CA ASN A 148 -11.84 16.30 -0.05
C ASN A 148 -11.76 16.72 -1.52
N ARG A 149 -10.56 16.84 -2.06
CA ARG A 149 -10.34 17.32 -3.43
C ARG A 149 -10.52 16.25 -4.49
N TYR A 150 -10.08 15.01 -4.20
CA TYR A 150 -10.13 13.92 -5.17
C TYR A 150 -11.22 12.91 -4.78
N HIS A 151 -12.42 13.12 -5.31
CA HIS A 151 -13.60 12.29 -5.05
C HIS A 151 -13.61 11.00 -5.91
N GLU A 152 -14.59 10.14 -5.71
CA GLU A 152 -14.70 8.83 -6.40
C GLU A 152 -14.82 8.93 -7.93
N GLY A 153 -15.22 10.07 -8.47
CA GLY A 153 -15.29 10.32 -9.91
C GLY A 153 -13.95 10.14 -10.63
N PHE A 154 -12.83 10.44 -9.96
CA PHE A 154 -11.49 10.23 -10.51
C PHE A 154 -11.21 8.75 -10.80
N GLY A 155 -11.63 7.87 -9.89
CA GLY A 155 -11.50 6.42 -10.10
C GLY A 155 -12.29 5.94 -11.30
N LYS A 156 -13.55 6.36 -11.40
CA LYS A 156 -14.45 6.04 -12.52
C LYS A 156 -13.90 6.55 -13.87
N PHE A 157 -13.34 7.76 -13.87
CA PHE A 157 -12.72 8.32 -15.07
C PHE A 157 -11.48 7.53 -15.49
N LEU A 158 -10.63 7.12 -14.55
CA LEU A 158 -9.45 6.31 -14.84
C LEU A 158 -9.81 4.90 -15.33
N ASP A 159 -10.93 4.33 -14.89
CA ASP A 159 -11.42 3.06 -15.44
C ASP A 159 -11.82 3.22 -16.91
N TRP A 160 -12.60 4.26 -17.22
CA TRP A 160 -12.96 4.61 -18.58
C TRP A 160 -11.73 4.89 -19.46
N LEU A 161 -10.75 5.69 -18.98
CA LEU A 161 -9.49 5.92 -19.70
C LEU A 161 -8.74 4.62 -19.99
N GLY A 162 -8.76 3.67 -19.06
CA GLY A 162 -8.15 2.36 -19.23
C GLY A 162 -8.81 1.56 -20.37
N GLU A 163 -10.11 1.69 -20.55
CA GLU A 163 -10.86 1.08 -21.67
C GLU A 163 -10.50 1.76 -22.99
N MET A 164 -10.57 3.08 -23.04
CA MET A 164 -10.18 3.85 -24.22
C MET A 164 -8.74 3.58 -24.65
N ARG A 165 -7.83 3.41 -23.69
CA ARG A 165 -6.44 3.05 -24.00
C ARG A 165 -6.32 1.70 -24.68
N ARG A 166 -7.10 0.69 -24.24
CA ARG A 166 -7.12 -0.63 -24.89
C ARG A 166 -7.68 -0.56 -26.29
N GLU A 167 -8.78 0.17 -26.48
CA GLU A 167 -9.36 0.37 -27.81
C GLU A 167 -8.40 1.08 -28.77
N LEU A 168 -7.78 2.16 -28.32
CA LEU A 168 -6.82 2.90 -29.13
C LEU A 168 -5.61 2.03 -29.51
N TRP A 169 -5.17 1.15 -28.61
CA TRP A 169 -4.09 0.21 -28.90
C TRP A 169 -4.44 -0.75 -30.03
N CYS A 170 -5.69 -1.19 -30.10
CA CYS A 170 -6.16 -2.07 -31.17
C CYS A 170 -6.35 -1.33 -32.52
N ARG A 171 -6.73 -0.04 -32.49
CA ARG A 171 -7.08 0.73 -33.71
C ARG A 171 -5.90 1.46 -34.33
N GLU A 172 -4.94 1.92 -33.55
CA GLU A 172 -3.76 2.66 -34.05
C GLU A 172 -2.47 1.93 -33.63
N PRO A 173 -1.79 1.27 -34.57
CA PRO A 173 -0.55 0.55 -34.31
C PRO A 173 0.65 1.47 -34.06
N ASP A 174 0.61 2.71 -34.55
CA ASP A 174 1.70 3.66 -34.43
C ASP A 174 1.78 4.23 -32.99
N THR A 175 2.88 3.98 -32.30
CA THR A 175 3.10 4.43 -30.91
C THR A 175 3.19 5.95 -30.80
N VAL A 176 3.80 6.64 -31.77
CA VAL A 176 3.97 8.10 -31.75
C VAL A 176 2.62 8.78 -31.90
N LYS A 177 1.79 8.28 -32.85
CA LYS A 177 0.44 8.80 -33.04
C LYS A 177 -0.42 8.58 -31.80
N ARG A 178 -0.40 7.38 -31.19
CA ARG A 178 -1.12 7.12 -29.92
C ARG A 178 -0.74 8.10 -28.84
N GLN A 179 0.57 8.34 -28.64
CA GLN A 179 1.04 9.31 -27.65
C GLN A 179 0.59 10.74 -27.95
N GLY A 180 0.57 11.11 -29.22
CA GLY A 180 0.07 12.41 -29.67
C GLY A 180 -1.40 12.60 -29.32
N LEU A 181 -2.25 11.63 -29.63
CA LEU A 181 -3.69 11.65 -29.29
C LEU A 181 -3.92 11.77 -27.78
N TRP A 182 -3.20 11.02 -26.97
CA TRP A 182 -3.31 11.11 -25.50
C TRP A 182 -2.92 12.48 -24.96
N ARG A 183 -1.85 13.09 -25.50
CA ARG A 183 -1.44 14.45 -25.06
C ARG A 183 -2.48 15.51 -25.43
N GLN A 184 -3.12 15.38 -26.58
CA GLN A 184 -4.19 16.28 -27.00
C GLN A 184 -5.46 16.10 -26.16
N ALA A 185 -5.80 14.87 -25.83
CA ALA A 185 -6.99 14.56 -25.03
C ALA A 185 -6.86 14.92 -23.55
N MET A 186 -5.66 14.82 -22.94
CA MET A 186 -5.49 15.09 -21.51
C MET A 186 -5.17 16.57 -21.25
N THR A 187 -6.19 17.38 -21.05
CA THR A 187 -6.09 18.83 -20.81
C THR A 187 -6.47 19.18 -19.36
N LEU A 188 -6.10 20.39 -18.94
CA LEU A 188 -6.57 20.94 -17.65
C LEU A 188 -8.09 21.13 -17.63
N GLU A 189 -8.72 21.36 -18.77
CA GLU A 189 -10.17 21.48 -18.87
C GLU A 189 -10.86 20.16 -18.50
N ILE A 190 -10.39 19.04 -19.05
CA ILE A 190 -10.89 17.70 -18.67
C ILE A 190 -10.67 17.44 -17.18
N PHE A 191 -9.49 17.78 -16.67
CA PHE A 191 -9.21 17.65 -15.22
C PHE A 191 -10.21 18.46 -14.38
N ASN A 192 -10.54 19.68 -14.77
CA ASN A 192 -11.51 20.53 -14.09
C ASN A 192 -12.94 19.96 -14.18
N TYR A 193 -13.35 19.38 -15.33
CA TYR A 193 -14.64 18.69 -15.42
C TYR A 193 -14.75 17.54 -14.42
N ILE A 194 -13.66 16.81 -14.20
CA ILE A 194 -13.66 15.74 -13.18
C ILE A 194 -13.78 16.34 -11.78
N LEU A 195 -13.02 17.39 -11.46
CA LEU A 195 -13.11 18.10 -10.17
C LEU A 195 -14.51 18.61 -9.86
N ASP A 196 -15.22 19.08 -10.90
CA ASP A 196 -16.58 19.61 -10.79
C ASP A 196 -17.67 18.52 -10.86
N GLU A 197 -17.28 17.24 -10.75
CA GLU A 197 -18.17 16.06 -10.86
C GLU A 197 -18.90 15.93 -12.22
N ARG A 198 -18.42 16.59 -13.26
CA ARG A 198 -18.98 16.63 -14.61
C ARG A 198 -18.38 15.55 -15.50
N LEU A 199 -18.46 14.28 -15.06
CA LEU A 199 -17.77 13.15 -15.70
C LEU A 199 -18.14 12.93 -17.16
N GLU A 200 -19.41 13.13 -17.54
CA GLU A 200 -19.84 12.92 -18.93
C GLU A 200 -19.24 13.95 -19.90
N GLN A 201 -18.93 15.14 -19.42
CA GLN A 201 -18.22 16.16 -20.21
C GLN A 201 -16.72 15.91 -20.29
N ALA A 202 -16.15 15.21 -19.32
CA ALA A 202 -14.74 14.80 -19.34
C ALA A 202 -14.48 13.63 -20.32
N LYS A 203 -15.52 12.91 -20.75
CA LYS A 203 -15.43 11.74 -21.63
C LYS A 203 -15.64 12.05 -23.13
N VAL A 204 -15.80 13.29 -23.50
CA VAL A 204 -16.06 13.73 -24.91
C VAL A 204 -14.80 13.75 -25.77
#